data_5fb160686dc85ab0a9630ff00705ed90
#
_entry.id   5fb160686dc85ab0a9630ff00705ed90
#
_cell.length_a   1.000
_cell.length_b   1.000
_cell.length_c   1.000
_cell.angle_alpha   90.00
_cell.angle_beta   90.00
_cell.angle_gamma   90.00
#
_symmetry.space_group_name_H-M   'P 1'
#
loop_
_entity.id
_entity.type
_entity.pdbx_description
1 polymer ?
#
loop_
_entity_poly.entity_id
_entity_poly.type
_entity_poly.pdbx_seq_one_letter_code
_entity_poly.pdbx_strand_id
1 'polypeptide(L)'
;MYYTARHSCCTLQPKPSEFGLLLLPLGVFCMTFTNQITAVATCRTPYKQKFGIPRQPGLVEARGYVELEGHINHLDAVRGIEQYSHLWLLFCFHENLAQGWKTTVRPPRLGGNEKLGVFATRSTFRPNGIGQSVVKLHRVVQRKGKVCLEISGMDLVDGTPIIDIKPYIPFSDSIEGAVGGIAQEAPKL
;
A
#
# COMPACT_ATOMS: atom_id res chain seq x y z
N MET A 1 25.38 27.33 -6.66
CA MET A 1 24.01 27.55 -6.15
C MET A 1 23.41 26.19 -5.90
N TYR A 2 23.51 25.66 -4.66
CA TYR A 2 23.09 24.33 -4.29
C TYR A 2 21.65 24.38 -3.77
N TYR A 3 20.73 23.75 -4.48
CA TYR A 3 19.37 23.52 -3.99
C TYR A 3 19.37 22.28 -3.10
N THR A 4 19.34 22.49 -1.79
CA THR A 4 19.08 21.44 -0.81
C THR A 4 17.60 21.14 -0.78
N ALA A 5 17.21 19.99 -1.34
CA ALA A 5 15.87 19.43 -1.16
C ALA A 5 15.70 19.01 0.31
N ARG A 6 15.00 19.82 1.09
CA ARG A 6 14.53 19.44 2.42
C ARG A 6 13.45 18.36 2.27
N HIS A 7 13.71 17.18 2.75
CA HIS A 7 12.69 16.18 3.00
C HIS A 7 11.72 16.73 4.04
N SER A 8 10.59 17.23 3.58
CA SER A 8 9.47 17.59 4.45
C SER A 8 8.83 16.30 4.94
N CYS A 9 9.31 15.82 6.08
CA CYS A 9 8.59 14.86 6.90
C CYS A 9 7.29 15.53 7.33
N CYS A 10 6.13 14.98 6.95
CA CYS A 10 4.81 15.47 7.34
C CYS A 10 4.64 15.20 8.83
N THR A 11 5.18 16.09 9.68
CA THR A 11 4.95 16.11 11.12
C THR A 11 3.72 16.95 11.40
N LEU A 12 2.54 16.34 11.34
CA LEU A 12 1.41 16.78 12.14
C LEU A 12 1.41 15.89 13.39
N GLN A 13 1.95 16.43 14.47
CA GLN A 13 1.85 15.81 15.80
C GLN A 13 0.46 16.07 16.38
N PRO A 14 -0.37 15.04 16.59
CA PRO A 14 -1.30 15.06 17.70
C PRO A 14 -0.65 14.36 18.90
N LYS A 15 -0.86 14.93 20.08
CA LYS A 15 -0.46 14.34 21.36
C LYS A 15 -1.08 12.95 21.54
N PRO A 16 -0.43 12.03 22.29
CA PRO A 16 -0.97 10.70 22.51
C PRO A 16 -2.26 10.73 23.32
N SER A 17 -3.22 9.88 22.91
CA SER A 17 -4.46 9.51 23.62
C SER A 17 -5.41 10.66 23.98
N GLU A 18 -6.24 11.07 23.03
CA GLU A 18 -7.56 11.58 23.36
C GLU A 18 -8.60 10.86 22.51
N PHE A 19 -9.41 10.03 23.16
CA PHE A 19 -10.70 9.63 22.63
C PHE A 19 -11.59 10.87 22.69
N GLY A 20 -11.56 11.67 21.63
CA GLY A 20 -12.41 12.86 21.51
C GLY A 20 -13.86 12.44 21.24
N LEU A 21 -14.71 12.61 22.22
CA LEU A 21 -16.16 12.49 22.05
C LEU A 21 -16.69 13.79 21.46
N LEU A 22 -16.92 13.84 20.17
CA LEU A 22 -17.57 15.00 19.52
C LEU A 22 -19.09 14.79 19.58
N LEU A 23 -19.77 15.51 20.48
CA LEU A 23 -21.23 15.57 20.56
C LEU A 23 -21.78 16.39 19.37
N LEU A 24 -22.32 15.69 18.37
CA LEU A 24 -23.13 16.31 17.33
C LEU A 24 -24.58 16.45 17.82
N PRO A 25 -25.36 17.49 17.41
CA PRO A 25 -26.66 17.86 17.98
C PRO A 25 -27.82 16.87 17.75
N LEU A 26 -27.57 15.67 17.30
CA LEU A 26 -28.59 14.62 17.07
C LEU A 26 -28.22 13.23 17.66
N GLY A 27 -27.44 13.18 18.75
CA GLY A 27 -27.18 11.93 19.48
C GLY A 27 -26.44 10.84 18.67
N VAL A 28 -25.80 11.16 17.56
CA VAL A 28 -24.98 10.24 16.78
C VAL A 28 -23.59 10.20 17.40
N PHE A 29 -23.25 9.11 18.07
CA PHE A 29 -21.91 8.85 18.55
C PHE A 29 -21.02 8.50 17.35
N CYS A 30 -20.18 9.42 16.91
CA CYS A 30 -19.10 9.13 15.97
C CYS A 30 -17.85 8.75 16.75
N MET A 31 -17.49 7.47 16.77
CA MET A 31 -16.19 7.04 17.30
C MET A 31 -15.10 7.41 16.27
N THR A 32 -14.28 8.42 16.61
CA THR A 32 -13.11 8.76 15.80
C THR A 32 -11.90 8.04 16.39
N PHE A 33 -11.34 7.09 15.61
CA PHE A 33 -10.05 6.50 15.90
C PHE A 33 -9.00 7.21 15.05
N THR A 34 -8.00 7.80 15.68
CA THR A 34 -6.85 8.41 15.01
C THR A 34 -5.57 7.80 15.55
N ASN A 35 -4.71 7.31 14.65
CA ASN A 35 -3.40 6.78 15.00
C ASN A 35 -2.37 7.27 14.00
N GLN A 36 -1.17 7.58 14.46
CA GLN A 36 -0.04 7.93 13.60
C GLN A 36 0.63 6.65 13.11
N ILE A 37 0.66 6.45 11.81
CA ILE A 37 1.31 5.31 11.16
C ILE A 37 2.62 5.79 10.54
N THR A 38 3.73 5.13 10.88
CA THR A 38 5.04 5.38 10.30
C THR A 38 5.36 4.31 9.27
N ALA A 39 5.91 4.70 8.11
CA ALA A 39 6.39 3.75 7.12
C ALA A 39 7.55 2.91 7.70
N VAL A 40 7.48 1.59 7.55
CA VAL A 40 8.50 0.64 7.99
C VAL A 40 9.51 0.32 6.89
N ALA A 41 9.15 0.61 5.63
CA ALA A 41 9.99 0.35 4.46
C ALA A 41 9.62 1.25 3.30
N THR A 42 10.49 1.28 2.30
CA THR A 42 10.26 1.94 1.01
C THR A 42 10.32 0.92 -0.12
N CYS A 43 9.32 0.91 -1.00
CA CYS A 43 9.32 0.06 -2.18
C CYS A 43 10.16 0.69 -3.29
N ARG A 44 11.12 -0.08 -3.86
CA ARG A 44 11.93 0.28 -5.01
C ARG A 44 11.53 -0.54 -6.22
N THR A 45 11.02 0.12 -7.24
CA THR A 45 10.49 -0.50 -8.45
C THR A 45 11.06 0.14 -9.71
N PRO A 46 10.97 -0.52 -10.88
CA PRO A 46 11.30 0.12 -12.15
C PRO A 46 10.28 1.19 -12.56
N TYR A 47 9.11 1.23 -11.93
CA TYR A 47 8.00 2.11 -12.30
C TYR A 47 8.17 3.50 -11.70
N LYS A 48 8.64 4.46 -12.47
CA LYS A 48 8.90 5.84 -12.04
C LYS A 48 7.68 6.75 -12.14
N GLN A 49 6.64 6.33 -12.86
CA GLN A 49 5.43 7.12 -13.12
C GLN A 49 4.17 6.27 -12.99
N LYS A 50 3.06 6.88 -12.56
CA LYS A 50 1.76 6.22 -12.37
C LYS A 50 1.25 5.45 -13.59
N PHE A 51 1.48 5.99 -14.79
CA PHE A 51 0.95 5.41 -16.04
C PHE A 51 1.70 4.14 -16.50
N GLY A 52 2.89 3.87 -15.97
CA GLY A 52 3.68 2.67 -16.28
C GLY A 52 3.46 1.49 -15.35
N ILE A 53 2.59 1.63 -14.35
CA ILE A 53 2.36 0.62 -13.32
C ILE A 53 1.35 -0.43 -13.81
N PRO A 54 1.58 -1.73 -13.57
CA PRO A 54 0.57 -2.76 -13.79
C PRO A 54 -0.73 -2.47 -13.01
N ARG A 55 -1.88 -2.74 -13.60
CA ARG A 55 -3.18 -2.43 -12.99
C ARG A 55 -3.51 -3.25 -11.74
N GLN A 56 -2.85 -4.39 -11.55
CA GLN A 56 -2.99 -5.29 -10.41
C GLN A 56 -1.66 -5.99 -10.16
N PRO A 57 -1.39 -6.45 -8.93
CA PRO A 57 -0.20 -7.22 -8.64
C PRO A 57 -0.21 -8.56 -9.37
N GLY A 58 0.97 -9.11 -9.65
CA GLY A 58 1.14 -10.41 -10.31
C GLY A 58 0.95 -10.43 -11.83
N LEU A 59 0.55 -9.31 -12.47
CA LEU A 59 0.40 -9.24 -13.94
C LEU A 59 1.73 -9.17 -14.68
N VAL A 60 2.76 -8.61 -14.05
CA VAL A 60 4.11 -8.45 -14.63
C VAL A 60 5.15 -8.88 -13.61
N GLU A 61 6.09 -9.73 -14.02
CA GLU A 61 7.17 -10.24 -13.16
C GLU A 61 8.37 -9.25 -13.05
N ALA A 62 8.12 -7.95 -13.01
CA ALA A 62 9.19 -6.99 -12.77
C ALA A 62 9.74 -7.18 -11.35
N ARG A 63 11.08 -7.15 -11.21
CA ARG A 63 11.76 -7.25 -9.93
C ARG A 63 11.98 -5.89 -9.29
N GLY A 64 11.92 -5.87 -7.97
CA GLY A 64 12.17 -4.70 -7.14
C GLY A 64 12.55 -5.09 -5.73
N TYR A 65 12.59 -4.11 -4.84
CA TYR A 65 13.02 -4.30 -3.46
C TYR A 65 12.10 -3.56 -2.50
N VAL A 66 11.85 -4.16 -1.35
CA VAL A 66 11.32 -3.47 -0.18
C VAL A 66 12.50 -3.22 0.76
N GLU A 67 12.93 -1.96 0.86
CA GLU A 67 14.06 -1.52 1.69
C GLU A 67 13.55 -1.14 3.07
N LEU A 68 13.94 -1.88 4.12
CA LEU A 68 13.56 -1.55 5.49
C LEU A 68 14.16 -0.21 5.93
N GLU A 69 13.42 0.54 6.77
CA GLU A 69 13.78 1.91 7.16
C GLU A 69 13.91 2.05 8.68
N GLY A 70 14.68 3.07 9.11
CA GLY A 70 14.80 3.47 10.51
C GLY A 70 15.19 2.33 11.46
N HIS A 71 14.53 2.26 12.59
CA HIS A 71 14.80 1.27 13.65
C HIS A 71 14.39 -0.16 13.29
N ILE A 72 13.51 -0.34 12.29
CA ILE A 72 13.11 -1.67 11.81
C ILE A 72 14.12 -2.26 10.80
N ASN A 73 15.11 -1.48 10.35
CA ASN A 73 16.17 -1.93 9.44
C ASN A 73 17.13 -2.91 10.13
N HIS A 74 16.62 -4.09 10.47
CA HIS A 74 17.32 -5.13 11.19
C HIS A 74 16.98 -6.51 10.67
N LEU A 75 17.96 -7.42 10.60
CA LEU A 75 17.74 -8.80 10.11
C LEU A 75 16.74 -9.59 10.95
N ASP A 76 16.65 -9.29 12.25
CA ASP A 76 15.69 -9.96 13.12
C ASP A 76 14.24 -9.64 12.76
N ALA A 77 13.98 -8.47 12.17
CA ALA A 77 12.63 -8.10 11.73
C ALA A 77 12.11 -8.99 10.57
N VAL A 78 13.01 -9.63 9.83
CA VAL A 78 12.71 -10.51 8.71
C VAL A 78 13.14 -11.96 8.94
N ARG A 79 13.48 -12.32 10.18
CA ARG A 79 13.89 -13.70 10.53
C ARG A 79 12.74 -14.66 10.21
N GLY A 80 13.03 -15.66 9.36
CA GLY A 80 12.06 -16.69 8.96
C GLY A 80 11.12 -16.28 7.81
N ILE A 81 11.20 -15.04 7.28
CA ILE A 81 10.33 -14.57 6.20
C ILE A 81 10.52 -15.36 4.89
N GLU A 82 11.73 -15.89 4.66
CA GLU A 82 12.05 -16.68 3.46
C GLU A 82 11.38 -18.08 3.40
N GLN A 83 10.67 -18.47 4.47
CA GLN A 83 9.80 -19.65 4.45
C GLN A 83 8.51 -19.42 3.67
N TYR A 84 8.19 -18.16 3.37
CA TYR A 84 6.98 -17.78 2.64
C TYR A 84 7.32 -17.40 1.21
N SER A 85 6.52 -17.89 0.26
CA SER A 85 6.68 -17.58 -1.16
C SER A 85 6.15 -16.19 -1.54
N HIS A 86 5.13 -15.70 -0.81
CA HIS A 86 4.46 -14.44 -1.08
C HIS A 86 4.24 -13.62 0.19
N LEU A 87 4.14 -12.32 0.01
CA LEU A 87 3.91 -11.35 1.09
C LEU A 87 2.76 -10.42 0.71
N TRP A 88 1.95 -10.06 1.70
CA TRP A 88 1.10 -8.88 1.66
C TRP A 88 1.94 -7.64 1.96
N LEU A 89 1.86 -6.64 1.09
CA LEU A 89 2.36 -5.29 1.35
C LEU A 89 1.17 -4.36 1.58
N LEU A 90 1.11 -3.72 2.73
CA LEU A 90 0.21 -2.60 2.98
C LEU A 90 1.01 -1.31 2.80
N PHE A 91 0.47 -0.38 2.05
CA PHE A 91 1.22 0.81 1.65
C PHE A 91 0.33 2.05 1.54
N CYS A 92 0.96 3.21 1.45
CA CYS A 92 0.26 4.48 1.29
C CYS A 92 0.27 4.92 -0.19
N PHE A 93 -0.89 5.33 -0.71
CA PHE A 93 -1.00 6.00 -2.01
C PHE A 93 -0.48 7.44 -1.93
N HIS A 94 0.78 7.60 -1.54
CA HIS A 94 1.39 8.87 -1.18
C HIS A 94 1.26 9.96 -2.24
N GLU A 95 1.29 9.60 -3.53
CA GLU A 95 1.12 10.57 -4.62
C GLU A 95 -0.33 11.03 -4.84
N ASN A 96 -1.31 10.39 -4.19
CA ASN A 96 -2.72 10.73 -4.33
C ASN A 96 -3.29 11.43 -3.09
N LEU A 97 -2.59 11.45 -1.96
CA LEU A 97 -3.09 12.01 -0.69
C LEU A 97 -3.56 13.46 -0.81
N ALA A 98 -2.79 14.30 -1.50
CA ALA A 98 -3.12 15.71 -1.69
C ALA A 98 -4.41 15.95 -2.49
N GLN A 99 -4.87 14.94 -3.28
CA GLN A 99 -6.08 15.03 -4.09
C GLN A 99 -7.34 14.63 -3.30
N GLY A 100 -7.16 14.14 -2.06
CA GLY A 100 -8.23 13.65 -1.21
C GLY A 100 -8.90 12.37 -1.72
N TRP A 101 -10.00 12.00 -1.06
CA TRP A 101 -10.77 10.82 -1.39
C TRP A 101 -12.12 11.18 -2.04
N LYS A 102 -12.77 10.20 -2.67
CA LYS A 102 -14.06 10.35 -3.34
C LYS A 102 -15.00 9.24 -2.90
N THR A 103 -16.27 9.55 -2.67
CA THR A 103 -17.28 8.54 -2.34
C THR A 103 -17.56 7.58 -3.49
N THR A 104 -17.46 8.09 -4.73
CA THR A 104 -17.64 7.30 -5.96
C THR A 104 -16.50 7.55 -6.94
N VAL A 105 -16.16 6.53 -7.70
CA VAL A 105 -15.12 6.56 -8.73
C VAL A 105 -15.62 5.96 -10.03
N ARG A 106 -14.94 6.24 -11.15
CA ARG A 106 -15.23 5.65 -12.46
C ARG A 106 -14.11 4.69 -12.84
N PRO A 107 -14.28 3.36 -12.65
CA PRO A 107 -13.25 2.40 -13.03
C PRO A 107 -12.99 2.42 -14.54
N PRO A 108 -11.73 2.54 -15.00
CA PRO A 108 -11.41 2.51 -16.43
C PRO A 108 -11.86 1.21 -17.12
N ARG A 109 -11.92 0.11 -16.39
CA ARG A 109 -12.37 -1.21 -16.88
C ARG A 109 -13.83 -1.20 -17.38
N LEU A 110 -14.65 -0.32 -16.83
CA LEU A 110 -16.05 -0.11 -17.27
C LEU A 110 -16.18 1.00 -18.31
N GLY A 111 -15.11 1.31 -19.05
CA GLY A 111 -15.09 2.41 -20.03
C GLY A 111 -15.20 3.81 -19.42
N GLY A 112 -15.09 3.92 -18.09
CA GLY A 112 -15.13 5.20 -17.36
C GLY A 112 -16.50 5.87 -17.29
N ASN A 113 -17.58 5.25 -17.79
CA ASN A 113 -18.93 5.81 -17.80
C ASN A 113 -19.70 5.50 -16.51
N GLU A 114 -19.54 4.30 -15.98
CA GLU A 114 -20.23 3.85 -14.78
C GLU A 114 -19.53 4.33 -13.50
N LYS A 115 -20.31 4.79 -12.53
CA LYS A 115 -19.84 5.17 -11.20
C LYS A 115 -20.06 4.02 -10.23
N LEU A 116 -19.00 3.68 -9.47
CA LEU A 116 -19.09 2.73 -8.37
C LEU A 116 -18.67 3.39 -7.05
N GLY A 117 -19.17 2.89 -5.93
CA GLY A 117 -18.71 3.27 -4.61
C GLY A 117 -17.21 2.94 -4.46
N VAL A 118 -16.46 3.80 -3.79
CA VAL A 118 -15.00 3.64 -3.65
C VAL A 118 -14.62 2.30 -3.02
N PHE A 119 -15.41 1.78 -2.09
CA PHE A 119 -15.18 0.50 -1.43
C PHE A 119 -15.51 -0.73 -2.29
N ALA A 120 -16.28 -0.54 -3.39
CA ALA A 120 -16.48 -1.57 -4.40
C ALA A 120 -15.33 -1.62 -5.43
N THR A 121 -14.26 -0.88 -5.21
CA THR A 121 -13.09 -0.78 -6.11
C THR A 121 -11.78 -0.80 -5.33
N ARG A 122 -10.66 -0.95 -6.05
CA ARG A 122 -9.30 -0.75 -5.52
C ARG A 122 -8.71 0.61 -5.92
N SER A 123 -9.58 1.63 -6.06
CA SER A 123 -9.17 2.99 -6.41
C SER A 123 -8.22 3.58 -5.37
N THR A 124 -7.25 4.37 -5.83
CA THR A 124 -6.30 5.13 -4.99
C THR A 124 -6.96 6.31 -4.27
N PHE A 125 -8.14 6.77 -4.74
CA PHE A 125 -8.92 7.88 -4.14
C PHE A 125 -9.82 7.39 -3.01
N ARG A 126 -9.26 6.66 -2.05
CA ARG A 126 -9.98 6.07 -0.93
C ARG A 126 -9.66 6.73 0.40
N PRO A 127 -10.56 6.68 1.41
CA PRO A 127 -10.27 7.14 2.75
C PRO A 127 -8.99 6.50 3.28
N ASN A 128 -8.18 7.29 4.01
CA ASN A 128 -6.87 6.91 4.56
C ASN A 128 -5.78 6.60 3.52
N GLY A 129 -6.10 6.50 2.22
CA GLY A 129 -5.12 6.27 1.17
C GLY A 129 -4.29 4.99 1.30
N ILE A 130 -4.87 3.93 1.90
CA ILE A 130 -4.17 2.65 2.11
C ILE A 130 -4.41 1.71 0.93
N GLY A 131 -3.33 1.18 0.39
CA GLY A 131 -3.32 0.13 -0.62
C GLY A 131 -2.81 -1.19 -0.06
N GLN A 132 -3.08 -2.28 -0.79
CA GLN A 132 -2.68 -3.63 -0.43
C GLN A 132 -2.39 -4.43 -1.70
N SER A 133 -1.25 -5.12 -1.73
CA SER A 133 -0.85 -5.96 -2.86
C SER A 133 -0.14 -7.22 -2.37
N VAL A 134 -0.36 -8.34 -3.06
CA VAL A 134 0.42 -9.57 -2.88
C VAL A 134 1.59 -9.53 -3.84
N VAL A 135 2.79 -9.78 -3.33
CA VAL A 135 4.03 -9.83 -4.11
C VAL A 135 4.75 -11.15 -3.86
N LYS A 136 5.48 -11.63 -4.85
CA LYS A 136 6.34 -12.81 -4.69
C LYS A 136 7.63 -12.41 -4.00
N LEU A 137 8.01 -13.13 -2.94
CA LEU A 137 9.30 -13.00 -2.27
C LEU A 137 10.32 -13.91 -2.95
N HIS A 138 11.51 -13.39 -3.24
CA HIS A 138 12.62 -14.18 -3.78
C HIS A 138 13.66 -14.51 -2.70
N ARG A 139 14.11 -13.50 -1.97
CA ARG A 139 15.14 -13.65 -0.90
C ARG A 139 15.27 -12.36 -0.09
N VAL A 140 15.97 -12.49 1.06
CA VAL A 140 16.44 -11.36 1.85
C VAL A 140 17.87 -11.02 1.41
N VAL A 141 18.16 -9.75 1.20
CA VAL A 141 19.51 -9.26 0.83
C VAL A 141 19.87 -8.03 1.63
N GLN A 142 21.18 -7.79 1.79
CA GLN A 142 21.68 -6.53 2.32
C GLN A 142 22.23 -5.68 1.19
N ARG A 143 21.74 -4.45 1.05
CA ARG A 143 22.15 -3.50 0.01
C ARG A 143 22.33 -2.11 0.61
N LYS A 144 23.50 -1.50 0.38
CA LYS A 144 23.78 -0.11 0.82
C LYS A 144 23.45 0.13 2.30
N GLY A 145 23.75 -0.85 3.18
CA GLY A 145 23.49 -0.77 4.62
C GLY A 145 22.04 -0.99 5.03
N LYS A 146 21.16 -1.40 4.10
CA LYS A 146 19.77 -1.72 4.38
C LYS A 146 19.47 -3.20 4.20
N VAL A 147 18.59 -3.72 5.03
CA VAL A 147 17.94 -5.02 4.84
C VAL A 147 16.83 -4.83 3.81
N CYS A 148 16.87 -5.63 2.76
CA CYS A 148 15.97 -5.53 1.62
C CYS A 148 15.32 -6.89 1.34
N LEU A 149 14.03 -6.88 1.04
CA LEU A 149 13.32 -8.03 0.48
C LEU A 149 13.35 -7.88 -1.05
N GLU A 150 13.97 -8.82 -1.76
CA GLU A 150 13.86 -8.90 -3.22
C GLU A 150 12.53 -9.50 -3.58
N ILE A 151 11.71 -8.75 -4.33
CA ILE A 151 10.33 -9.11 -4.66
C ILE A 151 10.06 -8.99 -6.15
N SER A 152 8.96 -9.60 -6.62
CA SER A 152 8.41 -9.37 -7.96
C SER A 152 6.88 -9.35 -7.94
N GLY A 153 6.29 -8.94 -9.07
CA GLY A 153 4.84 -8.87 -9.21
C GLY A 153 4.19 -7.65 -8.56
N MET A 154 4.98 -6.61 -8.24
CA MET A 154 4.46 -5.38 -7.63
C MET A 154 3.74 -4.50 -8.65
N ASP A 155 2.74 -3.76 -8.15
CA ASP A 155 1.96 -2.74 -8.87
C ASP A 155 2.09 -1.35 -8.19
N LEU A 156 3.32 -1.00 -7.79
CA LEU A 156 3.64 0.16 -6.97
C LEU A 156 4.60 1.09 -7.71
N VAL A 157 4.39 2.40 -7.57
CA VAL A 157 5.36 3.40 -8.03
C VAL A 157 6.62 3.37 -7.18
N ASP A 158 7.77 3.70 -7.76
CA ASP A 158 9.03 3.79 -7.02
C ASP A 158 8.94 4.80 -5.88
N GLY A 159 9.50 4.44 -4.73
CA GLY A 159 9.44 5.27 -3.53
C GLY A 159 8.16 5.14 -2.70
N THR A 160 7.25 4.22 -3.04
CA THR A 160 6.02 4.00 -2.26
C THR A 160 6.33 3.60 -0.82
N PRO A 161 5.80 4.34 0.18
CA PRO A 161 5.97 4.00 1.60
C PRO A 161 5.19 2.73 1.94
N ILE A 162 5.85 1.75 2.52
CA ILE A 162 5.25 0.52 3.06
C ILE A 162 4.99 0.72 4.54
N ILE A 163 3.76 0.48 4.96
CA ILE A 163 3.31 0.66 6.36
C ILE A 163 3.24 -0.65 7.13
N ASP A 164 3.12 -1.79 6.42
CA ASP A 164 3.13 -3.11 7.03
C ASP A 164 3.49 -4.20 6.01
N ILE A 165 4.07 -5.30 6.48
CA ILE A 165 4.42 -6.48 5.69
C ILE A 165 3.92 -7.70 6.44
N LYS A 166 3.11 -8.53 5.76
CA LYS A 166 2.60 -9.80 6.33
C LYS A 166 2.89 -10.97 5.41
N PRO A 167 3.13 -12.17 5.93
CA PRO A 167 3.19 -13.35 5.10
C PRO A 167 1.83 -13.65 4.46
N TYR A 168 1.83 -14.12 3.22
CA TYR A 168 0.65 -14.69 2.58
C TYR A 168 0.49 -16.14 3.03
N ILE A 169 -0.68 -16.47 3.59
CA ILE A 169 -0.99 -17.79 4.14
C ILE A 169 -2.10 -18.43 3.28
N PRO A 170 -1.78 -19.40 2.40
CA PRO A 170 -2.72 -19.91 1.39
C PRO A 170 -4.05 -20.42 1.96
N PHE A 171 -4.06 -21.12 3.07
CA PHE A 171 -5.29 -21.67 3.62
C PHE A 171 -6.22 -20.59 4.22
N SER A 172 -5.68 -19.41 4.56
CA SER A 172 -6.42 -18.28 5.13
C SER A 172 -6.76 -17.22 4.08
N ASP A 173 -5.83 -16.96 3.16
CA ASP A 173 -5.91 -15.81 2.26
C ASP A 173 -6.53 -16.17 0.89
N SER A 174 -6.56 -17.46 0.54
CA SER A 174 -7.20 -17.96 -0.69
C SER A 174 -8.60 -18.46 -0.39
N ILE A 175 -9.59 -17.88 -1.09
CA ILE A 175 -11.00 -18.26 -0.93
C ILE A 175 -11.46 -18.92 -2.22
N GLU A 176 -11.73 -20.22 -2.17
CA GLU A 176 -12.26 -20.97 -3.29
C GLU A 176 -13.67 -20.47 -3.65
N GLY A 177 -13.94 -20.31 -4.95
CA GLY A 177 -15.23 -19.82 -5.44
C GLY A 177 -15.51 -18.32 -5.20
N ALA A 178 -14.51 -17.53 -4.74
CA ALA A 178 -14.67 -16.10 -4.59
C ALA A 178 -15.04 -15.40 -5.90
N VAL A 179 -15.99 -14.46 -5.86
CA VAL A 179 -16.46 -13.71 -7.03
C VAL A 179 -15.80 -12.33 -7.06
N GLY A 180 -15.17 -12.00 -8.18
CA GLY A 180 -14.39 -10.77 -8.37
C GLY A 180 -15.17 -9.53 -8.82
N GLY A 181 -16.50 -9.59 -8.92
CA GLY A 181 -17.34 -8.47 -9.41
C GLY A 181 -16.88 -7.99 -10.79
N ILE A 182 -16.62 -6.70 -10.94
CA ILE A 182 -16.13 -6.09 -12.21
C ILE A 182 -14.74 -6.56 -12.63
N ALA A 183 -14.03 -7.27 -11.76
CA ALA A 183 -12.66 -7.77 -11.99
C ALA A 183 -12.60 -9.30 -11.99
N GLN A 184 -13.68 -9.97 -12.42
CA GLN A 184 -13.77 -11.43 -12.41
C GLN A 184 -12.74 -12.09 -13.33
N GLU A 185 -12.40 -11.45 -14.46
CA GLU A 185 -11.36 -11.92 -15.37
C GLU A 185 -10.11 -11.06 -15.30
N ALA A 186 -8.94 -11.67 -15.45
CA ALA A 186 -7.70 -10.92 -15.62
C ALA A 186 -7.76 -10.05 -16.89
N PRO A 187 -7.17 -8.85 -16.90
CA PRO A 187 -7.07 -8.07 -18.12
C PRO A 187 -6.24 -8.85 -19.15
N LYS A 188 -6.67 -8.85 -20.40
CA LYS A 188 -5.85 -9.33 -21.52
C LYS A 188 -4.64 -8.39 -21.64
N LEU A 189 -3.44 -8.96 -21.60
CA LEU A 189 -2.18 -8.24 -21.83
C LEU A 189 -2.00 -7.91 -23.30
#